data_6c3976a88f2430d4a00c2eb76c5f9a96
#
_entry.id   6c3976a88f2430d4a00c2eb76c5f9a96
#
_cell.length_a   1.000
_cell.length_b   1.000
_cell.length_c   1.000
_cell.angle_alpha   90.00
_cell.angle_beta   90.00
_cell.angle_gamma   90.00
#
_symmetry.space_group_name_H-M   'P 1'
#
loop_
_entity.id
_entity.type
_entity.pdbx_description
1 polymer ?
#
loop_
_entity_poly.entity_id
_entity_poly.type
_entity_poly.pdbx_seq_one_letter_code
_entity_poly.pdbx_strand_id
1 'polypeptide(L)'
;MKEFVKEEIIIPDKLYVVENGNYCKANFQNLNDCRLIIYIDSLSCNTCRITHLLEMLPLYEFSEEDGRFSILPIFSPKTDDLQDIERQLLLLDFPYPIYVDVIGQFALKNNIPVDNRFHNFLIDEVGKVRFVGNPIDNEQLRSILINTINNINN
;
A
#
# COMPACT_ATOMS: atom_id res chain seq x y z
N MET A 1 2.42 -18.38 -6.34
CA MET A 1 2.45 -17.18 -7.22
C MET A 1 1.20 -17.03 -8.06
N LYS A 2 0.87 -18.03 -8.87
CA LYS A 2 -0.37 -18.02 -9.70
C LYS A 2 -1.65 -17.93 -8.87
N GLU A 3 -1.64 -18.39 -7.63
CA GLU A 3 -2.81 -18.36 -6.73
C GLU A 3 -3.06 -16.94 -6.18
N PHE A 4 -2.01 -16.23 -5.78
CA PHE A 4 -2.14 -14.87 -5.26
C PHE A 4 -2.75 -13.90 -6.29
N VAL A 5 -2.36 -14.01 -7.55
CA VAL A 5 -2.86 -13.16 -8.65
C VAL A 5 -4.33 -13.42 -8.97
N LYS A 6 -4.90 -14.53 -8.51
CA LYS A 6 -6.31 -14.90 -8.75
C LYS A 6 -7.24 -14.50 -7.60
N GLU A 7 -6.71 -14.11 -6.46
CA GLU A 7 -7.52 -13.78 -5.29
C GLU A 7 -8.06 -12.36 -5.36
N GLU A 8 -9.21 -12.16 -4.75
CA GLU A 8 -9.75 -10.84 -4.50
C GLU A 8 -9.25 -10.34 -3.15
N ILE A 9 -8.65 -9.16 -3.14
CA ILE A 9 -8.10 -8.55 -1.93
C ILE A 9 -9.21 -7.84 -1.17
N ILE A 10 -9.29 -8.14 0.12
CA ILE A 10 -10.24 -7.51 1.03
C ILE A 10 -9.49 -6.50 1.89
N ILE A 11 -9.88 -5.24 1.79
CA ILE A 11 -9.33 -4.18 2.65
C ILE A 11 -10.06 -4.23 3.99
N PRO A 12 -9.35 -4.39 5.13
CA PRO A 12 -10.02 -4.45 6.44
C PRO A 12 -10.72 -3.14 6.78
N ASP A 13 -11.89 -3.24 7.40
CA ASP A 13 -12.65 -2.05 7.85
C ASP A 13 -11.97 -1.32 9.02
N LYS A 14 -11.09 -1.99 9.74
CA LYS A 14 -10.46 -1.48 10.96
C LYS A 14 -9.03 -0.97 10.75
N LEU A 15 -8.79 -0.29 9.66
CA LEU A 15 -7.53 0.42 9.47
C LEU A 15 -7.60 1.80 10.12
N TYR A 16 -6.46 2.25 10.63
CA TYR A 16 -6.26 3.63 11.05
C TYR A 16 -5.45 4.37 10.01
N VAL A 17 -5.55 5.68 10.00
CA VAL A 17 -4.77 6.52 9.08
C VAL A 17 -3.99 7.57 9.85
N VAL A 18 -2.73 7.75 9.48
CA VAL A 18 -1.89 8.88 9.89
C VAL A 18 -1.84 9.87 8.74
N GLU A 19 -2.38 11.05 8.96
CA GLU A 19 -2.44 12.11 7.94
C GLU A 19 -2.34 13.47 8.62
N ASN A 20 -1.44 14.33 8.13
CA ASN A 20 -1.23 15.69 8.66
C ASN A 20 -0.97 15.73 10.17
N GLY A 21 -0.21 14.77 10.70
CA GLY A 21 0.09 14.68 12.12
C GLY A 21 -1.04 14.18 13.00
N ASN A 22 -2.14 13.70 12.41
CA ASN A 22 -3.28 13.16 13.13
C ASN A 22 -3.39 11.65 12.92
N TYR A 23 -3.87 10.94 13.93
CA TYR A 23 -4.11 9.51 13.91
C TYR A 23 -5.61 9.28 14.15
N CYS A 24 -6.30 8.73 13.17
CA CYS A 24 -7.75 8.52 13.23
C CYS A 24 -8.18 7.27 12.46
N LYS A 25 -9.46 6.93 12.54
CA LYS A 25 -10.03 5.81 11.80
C LYS A 25 -10.00 6.09 10.30
N ALA A 26 -9.59 5.12 9.50
CA ALA A 26 -9.45 5.27 8.05
C ALA A 26 -10.80 5.47 7.35
N ASN A 27 -10.79 6.32 6.32
CA ASN A 27 -11.90 6.55 5.41
C ASN A 27 -11.36 6.53 3.98
N PHE A 28 -11.95 5.70 3.12
CA PHE A 28 -11.46 5.46 1.76
C PHE A 28 -12.28 6.18 0.68
N GLN A 29 -13.17 7.10 1.05
CA GLN A 29 -14.10 7.75 0.10
C GLN A 29 -13.42 8.58 -0.99
N ASN A 30 -12.23 9.12 -0.70
CA ASN A 30 -11.49 9.97 -1.63
C ASN A 30 -10.44 9.22 -2.47
N LEU A 31 -10.40 7.90 -2.37
CA LEU A 31 -9.47 7.10 -3.16
C LEU A 31 -10.12 6.59 -4.43
N ASN A 32 -9.33 6.48 -5.50
CA ASN A 32 -9.78 5.81 -6.71
C ASN A 32 -10.09 4.34 -6.43
N ASP A 33 -10.97 3.74 -7.21
CA ASP A 33 -11.30 2.33 -7.09
C ASP A 33 -10.11 1.42 -7.44
N CYS A 34 -9.29 1.85 -8.39
CA CYS A 34 -8.04 1.19 -8.73
C CYS A 34 -6.94 1.65 -7.76
N ARG A 35 -6.32 0.74 -7.03
CA ARG A 35 -5.38 1.06 -5.95
C ARG A 35 -4.10 0.25 -6.06
N LEU A 36 -2.97 0.94 -5.97
CA LEU A 36 -1.67 0.30 -5.83
C LEU A 36 -1.36 0.16 -4.34
N ILE A 37 -1.41 -1.08 -3.85
CA ILE A 37 -1.14 -1.39 -2.45
C ILE A 37 0.36 -1.54 -2.25
N ILE A 38 0.86 -0.89 -1.21
CA ILE A 38 2.23 -1.05 -0.72
C ILE A 38 2.12 -1.63 0.68
N TYR A 39 2.33 -2.93 0.79
CA TYR A 39 2.23 -3.63 2.07
C TYR A 39 3.58 -3.66 2.75
N ILE A 40 3.63 -3.17 3.99
CA ILE A 40 4.84 -3.14 4.81
C ILE A 40 4.58 -3.99 6.05
N ASP A 41 5.14 -5.18 6.08
CA ASP A 41 4.88 -6.16 7.13
C ASP A 41 5.70 -5.91 8.40
N SER A 42 5.45 -6.74 9.42
CA SER A 42 6.11 -6.65 10.71
C SER A 42 7.52 -7.22 10.75
N LEU A 43 7.98 -7.84 9.66
CA LEU A 43 9.29 -8.52 9.63
C LEU A 43 10.44 -7.57 9.29
N SER A 44 10.15 -6.42 8.68
CA SER A 44 11.16 -5.41 8.35
C SER A 44 11.56 -4.62 9.59
N CYS A 45 12.77 -4.04 9.60
CA CYS A 45 13.18 -3.13 10.68
C CYS A 45 12.42 -1.80 10.60
N ASN A 46 12.18 -1.15 11.76
CA ASN A 46 11.38 0.08 11.83
C ASN A 46 11.95 1.22 10.97
N THR A 47 13.27 1.45 11.05
CA THR A 47 13.94 2.47 10.26
C THR A 47 13.85 2.18 8.76
N CYS A 48 14.00 0.92 8.36
CA CYS A 48 13.90 0.50 6.96
C CYS A 48 12.51 0.74 6.40
N ARG A 49 11.46 0.55 7.20
CA ARG A 49 10.06 0.76 6.80
C ARG A 49 9.78 2.23 6.51
N ILE A 50 10.23 3.11 7.40
CA ILE A 50 10.04 4.56 7.25
C ILE A 50 10.81 5.06 6.03
N THR A 51 12.05 4.61 5.84
CA THR A 51 12.85 4.93 4.66
C THR A 51 12.15 4.47 3.38
N HIS A 52 11.55 3.28 3.40
CA HIS A 52 10.80 2.75 2.26
C HIS A 52 9.62 3.66 1.86
N LEU A 53 8.90 4.21 2.82
CA LEU A 53 7.82 5.17 2.54
C LEU A 53 8.34 6.43 1.83
N LEU A 54 9.48 6.96 2.27
CA LEU A 54 10.09 8.13 1.64
C LEU A 54 10.56 7.83 0.20
N GLU A 55 11.06 6.64 -0.05
CA GLU A 55 11.45 6.20 -1.39
C GLU A 55 10.27 6.08 -2.35
N MET A 56 9.05 5.97 -1.82
CA MET A 56 7.82 5.86 -2.62
C MET A 56 7.26 7.20 -3.12
N LEU A 57 7.81 8.34 -2.68
CA LEU A 57 7.32 9.66 -3.08
C LEU A 57 7.21 9.86 -4.61
N PRO A 58 8.17 9.42 -5.44
CA PRO A 58 8.03 9.54 -6.90
C PRO A 58 6.81 8.78 -7.45
N LEU A 59 6.41 7.69 -6.81
CA LEU A 59 5.24 6.93 -7.20
C LEU A 59 3.94 7.70 -6.93
N TYR A 60 3.88 8.44 -5.82
CA TYR A 60 2.76 9.32 -5.54
C TYR A 60 2.62 10.44 -6.57
N GLU A 61 3.73 11.06 -6.97
CA GLU A 61 3.73 12.08 -8.03
C GLU A 61 3.19 11.50 -9.34
N PHE A 62 3.65 10.30 -9.70
CA PHE A 62 3.16 9.60 -10.88
C PHE A 62 1.66 9.30 -10.79
N SER A 63 1.17 8.85 -9.64
CA SER A 63 -0.24 8.58 -9.40
C SER A 63 -1.10 9.84 -9.55
N GLU A 64 -0.63 10.97 -9.03
CA GLU A 64 -1.32 12.26 -9.15
C GLU A 64 -1.39 12.75 -10.60
N GLU A 65 -0.30 12.62 -11.35
CA GLU A 65 -0.25 12.99 -12.76
C GLU A 65 -1.19 12.12 -13.61
N ASP A 66 -1.22 10.81 -13.35
CA ASP A 66 -2.07 9.86 -14.07
C ASP A 66 -3.55 10.02 -13.70
N GLY A 67 -3.86 10.17 -12.42
CA GLY A 67 -5.21 10.40 -11.90
C GLY A 67 -6.17 9.21 -11.92
N ARG A 68 -5.73 8.04 -12.38
CA ARG A 68 -6.60 6.87 -12.53
C ARG A 68 -6.44 5.83 -11.44
N PHE A 69 -5.41 5.95 -10.61
CA PHE A 69 -5.19 5.04 -9.48
C PHE A 69 -4.69 5.81 -8.27
N SER A 70 -4.91 5.23 -7.09
CA SER A 70 -4.42 5.78 -5.82
C SER A 70 -3.38 4.85 -5.21
N ILE A 71 -2.47 5.42 -4.43
CA ILE A 71 -1.51 4.65 -3.65
C ILE A 71 -2.10 4.37 -2.27
N LEU A 72 -2.04 3.12 -1.83
CA LEU A 72 -2.56 2.69 -0.54
C LEU A 72 -1.46 1.96 0.25
N PRO A 73 -0.64 2.68 1.02
CA PRO A 73 0.37 2.05 1.87
C PRO A 73 -0.30 1.51 3.13
N ILE A 74 -0.12 0.21 3.39
CA ILE A 74 -0.64 -0.47 4.59
C ILE A 74 0.53 -0.96 5.42
N PHE A 75 0.63 -0.43 6.63
CA PHE A 75 1.69 -0.71 7.58
C PHE A 75 1.17 -1.65 8.67
N SER A 76 1.79 -2.83 8.81
CA SER A 76 1.42 -3.81 9.85
C SER A 76 2.56 -3.97 10.83
N PRO A 77 2.63 -3.13 11.89
CA PRO A 77 3.69 -3.25 12.90
C PRO A 77 3.47 -4.46 13.81
N LYS A 78 4.54 -4.90 14.46
CA LYS A 78 4.40 -5.85 15.59
C LYS A 78 3.66 -5.17 16.74
N THR A 79 2.91 -5.95 17.52
CA THR A 79 2.15 -5.42 18.66
C THR A 79 3.04 -4.66 19.63
N ASP A 80 4.24 -5.18 19.91
CA ASP A 80 5.18 -4.56 20.84
C ASP A 80 5.77 -3.24 20.32
N ASP A 81 5.81 -3.07 19.00
CA ASP A 81 6.38 -1.90 18.33
C ASP A 81 5.33 -0.82 18.02
N LEU A 82 4.05 -1.11 18.23
CA LEU A 82 2.94 -0.29 17.75
C LEU A 82 3.05 1.17 18.20
N GLN A 83 3.26 1.42 19.49
CA GLN A 83 3.35 2.78 20.03
C GLN A 83 4.53 3.56 19.46
N ASP A 84 5.67 2.90 19.33
CA ASP A 84 6.87 3.51 18.76
C ASP A 84 6.67 3.86 17.27
N ILE A 85 6.10 2.95 16.53
CA ILE A 85 5.78 3.16 15.11
C ILE A 85 4.78 4.31 14.93
N GLU A 86 3.72 4.35 15.71
CA GLU A 86 2.73 5.43 15.67
C GLU A 86 3.39 6.78 15.92
N ARG A 87 4.26 6.86 16.93
CA ARG A 87 5.02 8.08 17.24
C ARG A 87 5.91 8.50 16.08
N GLN A 88 6.65 7.56 15.50
CA GLN A 88 7.53 7.85 14.38
C GLN A 88 6.75 8.32 13.14
N LEU A 89 5.61 7.69 12.85
CA LEU A 89 4.75 8.09 11.73
C LEU A 89 4.15 9.47 11.93
N LEU A 90 3.76 9.82 13.17
CA LEU A 90 3.24 11.14 13.48
C LEU A 90 4.30 12.23 13.37
N LEU A 91 5.57 11.92 13.67
CA LEU A 91 6.68 12.85 13.56
C LEU A 91 7.23 12.94 12.15
N LEU A 92 6.94 11.95 11.29
CA LEU A 92 7.36 11.94 9.90
C LEU A 92 6.53 12.96 9.12
N ASP A 93 7.21 13.92 8.50
CA ASP A 93 6.56 14.92 7.64
C ASP A 93 6.28 14.32 6.26
N PHE A 94 5.45 13.27 6.24
CA PHE A 94 5.05 12.57 5.02
C PHE A 94 3.76 13.19 4.49
N PRO A 95 3.73 13.66 3.24
CA PRO A 95 2.62 14.48 2.74
C PRO A 95 1.37 13.70 2.36
N TYR A 96 1.36 12.38 2.52
CA TYR A 96 0.25 11.52 2.10
C TYR A 96 -0.24 10.66 3.26
N PRO A 97 -1.50 10.16 3.20
CA PRO A 97 -2.02 9.25 4.23
C PRO A 97 -1.22 7.95 4.31
N ILE A 98 -0.98 7.48 5.53
CA ILE A 98 -0.36 6.18 5.82
C ILE A 98 -1.36 5.37 6.63
N TYR A 99 -1.71 4.18 6.14
CA TYR A 99 -2.69 3.31 6.78
C TYR A 99 -2.00 2.30 7.68
N VAL A 100 -2.53 2.12 8.89
CA VAL A 100 -1.95 1.23 9.90
C VAL A 100 -2.94 0.11 10.22
N ASP A 101 -2.50 -1.12 9.99
CA ASP A 101 -3.23 -2.34 10.31
C ASP A 101 -2.80 -2.83 11.69
N VAL A 102 -3.45 -2.27 12.73
CA VAL A 102 -3.07 -2.46 14.14
C VAL A 102 -3.13 -3.92 14.56
N ILE A 103 -4.10 -4.67 14.06
CA ILE A 103 -4.34 -6.06 14.47
C ILE A 103 -3.84 -7.09 13.45
N GLY A 104 -3.12 -6.66 12.42
CA GLY A 104 -2.50 -7.55 11.44
C GLY A 104 -3.48 -8.34 10.58
N GLN A 105 -4.69 -7.82 10.37
CA GLN A 105 -5.74 -8.55 9.64
C GLN A 105 -5.54 -8.58 8.14
N PHE A 106 -4.86 -7.60 7.57
CA PHE A 106 -4.71 -7.50 6.12
C PHE A 106 -4.03 -8.74 5.53
N ALA A 107 -2.87 -9.11 6.08
CA ALA A 107 -2.13 -10.28 5.60
C ALA A 107 -2.87 -11.59 5.86
N LEU A 108 -3.53 -11.70 7.02
CA LEU A 108 -4.29 -12.91 7.39
C LEU A 108 -5.51 -13.12 6.49
N LYS A 109 -6.26 -12.07 6.20
CA LYS A 109 -7.47 -12.16 5.36
C LYS A 109 -7.18 -12.43 3.90
N ASN A 110 -6.00 -11.99 3.44
CA ASN A 110 -5.67 -11.99 2.01
C ASN A 110 -4.60 -12.99 1.62
N ASN A 111 -4.10 -13.79 2.56
CA ASN A 111 -3.04 -14.76 2.31
C ASN A 111 -1.83 -14.13 1.59
N ILE A 112 -1.42 -12.94 2.06
CA ILE A 112 -0.30 -12.23 1.45
C ILE A 112 0.97 -13.08 1.59
N PRO A 113 1.70 -13.35 0.49
CA PRO A 113 2.95 -14.09 0.56
C PRO A 113 3.98 -13.41 1.44
N VAL A 114 4.81 -14.20 2.13
CA VAL A 114 5.91 -13.68 2.95
C VAL A 114 6.99 -13.00 2.10
N ASP A 115 7.12 -13.41 0.86
CA ASP A 115 8.10 -12.87 -0.08
C ASP A 115 7.79 -11.40 -0.42
N ASN A 116 8.71 -10.50 -0.11
CA ASN A 116 8.57 -9.05 -0.32
C ASN A 116 8.28 -8.66 -1.78
N ARG A 117 8.63 -9.50 -2.74
CA ARG A 117 8.37 -9.26 -4.16
C ARG A 117 6.88 -9.16 -4.47
N PHE A 118 6.02 -9.70 -3.59
CA PHE A 118 4.55 -9.67 -3.73
C PHE A 118 3.88 -8.62 -2.85
N HIS A 119 4.64 -7.73 -2.22
CA HIS A 119 4.08 -6.74 -1.31
C HIS A 119 3.66 -5.43 -1.99
N ASN A 120 3.96 -5.26 -3.28
CA ASN A 120 3.46 -4.14 -4.07
C ASN A 120 2.60 -4.69 -5.21
N PHE A 121 1.32 -4.34 -5.22
CA PHE A 121 0.40 -4.86 -6.22
C PHE A 121 -0.79 -3.93 -6.45
N LEU A 122 -1.26 -3.92 -7.70
CA LEU A 122 -2.42 -3.14 -8.10
C LEU A 122 -3.67 -3.99 -8.04
N ILE A 123 -4.73 -3.45 -7.42
CA ILE A 123 -6.06 -4.06 -7.42
C ILE A 123 -7.05 -3.18 -8.19
N ASP A 124 -8.04 -3.82 -8.79
CA ASP A 124 -9.15 -3.12 -9.46
C ASP A 124 -10.30 -2.81 -8.48
N GLU A 125 -11.41 -2.31 -8.99
CA GLU A 125 -12.58 -1.91 -8.20
C GLU A 125 -13.20 -3.03 -7.37
N VAL A 126 -13.04 -4.29 -7.82
CA VAL A 126 -13.57 -5.45 -7.09
C VAL A 126 -12.51 -6.12 -6.20
N GLY A 127 -11.30 -5.56 -6.15
CA GLY A 127 -10.21 -6.08 -5.34
C GLY A 127 -9.34 -7.12 -6.02
N LYS A 128 -9.54 -7.38 -7.32
CA LYS A 128 -8.75 -8.36 -8.04
C LYS A 128 -7.34 -7.84 -8.32
N VAL A 129 -6.32 -8.66 -8.04
CA VAL A 129 -4.92 -8.32 -8.32
C VAL A 129 -4.68 -8.30 -9.82
N ARG A 130 -4.23 -7.16 -10.35
CA ARG A 130 -4.01 -6.94 -11.79
C ARG A 130 -2.54 -6.77 -12.15
N PHE A 131 -1.71 -6.42 -11.19
CA PHE A 131 -0.28 -6.18 -11.37
C PHE A 131 0.45 -6.46 -10.07
N VAL A 132 1.64 -7.02 -10.14
CA VAL A 132 2.54 -7.23 -8.99
C VAL A 132 3.91 -6.71 -9.34
N GLY A 133 4.48 -5.86 -8.49
CA GLY A 133 5.82 -5.33 -8.65
C GLY A 133 5.97 -3.89 -8.18
N ASN A 134 7.22 -3.44 -8.06
CA ASN A 134 7.55 -2.07 -7.68
C ASN A 134 7.95 -1.27 -8.93
N PRO A 135 7.10 -0.35 -9.41
CA PRO A 135 7.36 0.39 -10.64
C PRO A 135 8.42 1.49 -10.50
N ILE A 136 8.89 1.79 -9.29
CA ILE A 136 9.89 2.84 -9.07
C ILE A 136 11.25 2.43 -9.63
N ASP A 137 11.64 1.19 -9.39
CA ASP A 137 13.00 0.72 -9.67
C ASP A 137 13.21 0.24 -11.11
N ASN A 138 12.15 0.22 -11.93
CA ASN A 138 12.23 -0.43 -13.23
C ASN A 138 11.24 0.21 -14.22
N GLU A 139 11.77 0.76 -15.31
CA GLU A 139 10.95 1.38 -16.37
C GLU A 139 10.02 0.38 -17.06
N GLN A 140 10.44 -0.89 -17.20
CA GLN A 140 9.60 -1.95 -17.77
C GLN A 140 8.38 -2.21 -16.90
N LEU A 141 8.57 -2.28 -15.57
CA LEU A 141 7.45 -2.46 -14.63
C LEU A 141 6.51 -1.27 -14.66
N ARG A 142 7.05 -0.05 -14.79
CA ARG A 142 6.23 1.16 -14.96
C ARG A 142 5.38 1.09 -16.22
N SER A 143 5.96 0.67 -17.34
CA SER A 143 5.23 0.50 -18.60
C SER A 143 4.15 -0.58 -18.49
N ILE A 144 4.44 -1.68 -17.83
CA ILE A 144 3.46 -2.75 -17.58
C ILE A 144 2.31 -2.24 -16.71
N LEU A 145 2.61 -1.46 -15.67
CA LEU A 145 1.60 -0.85 -14.81
C LEU A 145 0.67 0.07 -15.61
N ILE A 146 1.23 0.95 -16.43
CA ILE A 146 0.44 1.86 -17.29
C ILE A 146 -0.45 1.08 -18.25
N ASN A 147 0.07 0.05 -18.91
CA ASN A 147 -0.70 -0.80 -19.81
C ASN A 147 -1.82 -1.53 -19.07
N THR A 148 -1.54 -1.99 -17.87
CA THR A 148 -2.54 -2.65 -17.01
C THR A 148 -3.68 -1.68 -16.66
N ILE A 149 -3.35 -0.46 -16.26
CA ILE A 149 -4.35 0.57 -15.94
C ILE A 149 -5.18 0.93 -17.19
N ASN A 150 -4.54 1.06 -18.34
CA ASN A 150 -5.25 1.30 -19.59
C ASN A 150 -6.27 0.20 -19.90
N ASN A 151 -5.92 -1.05 -19.66
CA ASN A 151 -6.80 -2.20 -19.91
C ASN A 151 -7.95 -2.31 -18.90
N ILE A 152 -7.74 -1.89 -17.64
CA ILE A 152 -8.78 -1.88 -16.61
C ILE A 152 -9.86 -0.84 -16.95
N ASN A 153 -9.46 0.32 -17.46
CA ASN A 153 -10.37 1.45 -17.73
C ASN A 153 -11.02 1.39 -19.13
N ASN A 154 -10.70 0.38 -19.90
CA ASN A 154 -11.35 0.10 -21.15
C ASN A 154 -12.38 -1.02 -20.94
#